data_f3e8f59eb419adaf24fb6d9d7c01cc13
#
_entry.id   f3e8f59eb419adaf24fb6d9d7c01cc13
#
_cell.length_a   1.000
_cell.length_b   1.000
_cell.length_c   1.000
_cell.angle_alpha   90.00
_cell.angle_beta   90.00
_cell.angle_gamma   90.00
#
_symmetry.space_group_name_H-M   'P 1'
#
loop_
_entity.id
_entity.type
_entity.pdbx_description
1 polymer ?
#
loop_
_entity_poly.entity_id
_entity_poly.type
_entity_poly.pdbx_seq_one_letter_code
_entity_poly.pdbx_strand_id
1 'polypeptide(L)'
;PEGSGRWDYDNPNRENKACEQFYIYATWPRAEDILAQSDERTYAAYYSRTYSGGVQPCADYFQQLVERLNEKHADLATPVRLIPAGQVLAAIDVKIRAGKLPRIKEFYEGNQAYFIKSRRNNKQPSPFDPDKFDPSAGVLNFYADGVHMNDQPHNGDDSGTIGSYVAALTIFATLTGDSPIGLTVAPYEQFDAKMDMDLVRALQETVWKVVAAHQK
;
A
#
# COMPACT_ATOMS: atom_id res chain seq x y z
N PRO A 1 -20.80 22.42 22.59
CA PRO A 1 -20.72 22.87 21.22
C PRO A 1 -19.99 21.78 20.45
N GLU A 2 -20.82 21.01 19.80
CA GLU A 2 -20.45 19.82 19.09
C GLU A 2 -19.89 20.24 17.74
N GLY A 3 -18.59 20.16 17.60
CA GLY A 3 -17.96 20.25 16.31
C GLY A 3 -18.25 18.98 15.52
N SER A 4 -19.30 19.00 14.70
CA SER A 4 -19.47 18.00 13.66
C SER A 4 -18.22 18.03 12.79
N GLY A 5 -17.47 16.95 12.73
CA GLY A 5 -16.24 16.82 11.93
C GLY A 5 -16.48 16.82 10.42
N ARG A 6 -17.43 17.59 9.96
CA ARG A 6 -17.69 17.82 8.56
C ARG A 6 -16.78 18.95 8.10
N TRP A 7 -15.87 18.63 7.22
CA TRP A 7 -15.06 19.63 6.53
C TRP A 7 -16.00 20.55 5.75
N ASP A 8 -16.11 21.79 6.20
CA ASP A 8 -16.92 22.81 5.54
C ASP A 8 -16.07 23.44 4.43
N TYR A 9 -16.16 22.87 3.26
CA TYR A 9 -15.45 23.35 2.06
C TYR A 9 -15.96 24.70 1.56
N ASP A 10 -17.12 25.14 2.05
CA ASP A 10 -17.81 26.34 1.56
C ASP A 10 -17.65 27.55 2.49
N ASN A 11 -16.79 27.47 3.52
CA ASN A 11 -16.58 28.61 4.40
C ASN A 11 -15.58 29.62 3.81
N PRO A 12 -16.04 30.75 3.25
CA PRO A 12 -15.16 31.74 2.62
C PRO A 12 -14.23 32.46 3.62
N ASN A 13 -14.47 32.32 4.93
CA ASN A 13 -13.66 32.91 5.98
C ASN A 13 -12.55 31.97 6.50
N ARG A 14 -12.47 30.74 6.00
CA ARG A 14 -11.27 29.91 6.18
C ARG A 14 -10.21 30.50 5.27
N GLU A 15 -9.33 31.29 5.84
CA GLU A 15 -7.99 31.44 5.28
C GLU A 15 -7.37 30.06 5.25
N ASN A 16 -7.63 29.32 4.17
CA ASN A 16 -6.85 28.16 3.80
C ASN A 16 -5.45 28.69 3.50
N LYS A 17 -4.67 28.88 4.57
CA LYS A 17 -3.25 29.13 4.43
C LYS A 17 -2.68 27.92 3.72
N ALA A 18 -2.59 28.09 2.42
CA ALA A 18 -1.81 27.37 1.46
C ALA A 18 -1.54 25.91 1.83
N CYS A 19 -2.45 25.01 1.45
CA CYS A 19 -2.03 23.65 1.17
C CYS A 19 -1.04 23.74 0.01
N GLU A 20 0.23 23.60 0.29
CA GLU A 20 1.30 23.78 -0.70
C GLU A 20 1.32 22.65 -1.73
N GLN A 21 0.84 21.47 -1.38
CA GLN A 21 0.87 20.31 -2.25
C GLN A 21 -0.30 19.34 -1.96
N PHE A 22 -0.95 18.89 -3.02
CA PHE A 22 -1.96 17.83 -2.97
C PHE A 22 -1.38 16.51 -3.47
N TYR A 23 -1.76 15.42 -2.80
CA TYR A 23 -1.36 14.07 -3.17
C TYR A 23 -2.56 13.15 -3.29
N ILE A 24 -2.55 12.28 -4.29
CA ILE A 24 -3.46 11.15 -4.42
C ILE A 24 -2.74 9.90 -3.92
N TYR A 25 -3.28 9.27 -2.90
CA TYR A 25 -2.78 7.99 -2.42
C TYR A 25 -3.30 6.86 -3.30
N ALA A 26 -2.44 6.33 -4.16
CA ALA A 26 -2.76 5.20 -5.03
C ALA A 26 -2.73 3.90 -4.24
N THR A 27 -3.88 3.54 -3.69
CA THR A 27 -4.08 2.35 -2.88
C THR A 27 -4.11 1.08 -3.74
N TRP A 28 -4.37 -0.04 -3.12
CA TRP A 28 -4.44 -1.39 -3.71
C TRP A 28 -5.87 -1.86 -3.95
N PRO A 29 -6.06 -2.81 -4.89
CA PRO A 29 -7.35 -3.43 -5.16
C PRO A 29 -7.75 -4.40 -4.05
N ARG A 30 -9.01 -4.79 -4.04
CA ARG A 30 -9.49 -5.89 -3.20
C ARG A 30 -8.96 -7.23 -3.71
N ALA A 31 -8.69 -8.16 -2.80
CA ALA A 31 -8.20 -9.50 -3.18
C ALA A 31 -9.19 -10.23 -4.10
N GLU A 32 -10.50 -10.09 -3.83
CA GLU A 32 -11.56 -10.70 -4.66
C GLU A 32 -11.57 -10.15 -6.10
N ASP A 33 -11.26 -8.85 -6.30
CA ASP A 33 -11.20 -8.26 -7.65
C ASP A 33 -10.04 -8.85 -8.46
N ILE A 34 -8.92 -9.16 -7.79
CA ILE A 34 -7.77 -9.82 -8.42
C ILE A 34 -8.12 -11.26 -8.78
N LEU A 35 -8.75 -11.98 -7.85
CA LEU A 35 -9.07 -13.40 -8.01
C LEU A 35 -10.23 -13.65 -8.98
N ALA A 36 -11.09 -12.67 -9.21
CA ALA A 36 -12.18 -12.75 -10.17
C ALA A 36 -11.71 -12.66 -11.63
N GLN A 37 -10.42 -12.38 -11.88
CA GLN A 37 -9.90 -12.32 -13.25
C GLN A 37 -9.95 -13.70 -13.92
N SER A 38 -10.22 -13.69 -15.23
CA SER A 38 -10.27 -14.91 -16.03
C SER A 38 -8.88 -15.45 -16.38
N ASP A 39 -7.90 -14.56 -16.45
CA ASP A 39 -6.54 -14.81 -16.88
C ASP A 39 -5.54 -14.79 -15.72
N GLU A 40 -4.53 -13.99 -15.77
CA GLU A 40 -3.48 -13.94 -14.76
C GLU A 40 -3.96 -13.30 -13.44
N ARG A 41 -4.25 -14.15 -12.44
CA ARG A 41 -4.80 -13.77 -11.13
C ARG A 41 -3.70 -13.32 -10.16
N THR A 42 -2.82 -12.43 -10.61
CA THR A 42 -1.76 -11.89 -9.79
C THR A 42 -2.00 -10.42 -9.48
N TYR A 43 -1.47 -9.95 -8.35
CA TYR A 43 -1.58 -8.55 -7.99
C TYR A 43 -0.93 -7.66 -9.07
N ALA A 44 0.29 -8.00 -9.48
CA ALA A 44 1.03 -7.20 -10.46
C ALA A 44 0.30 -7.10 -11.80
N ALA A 45 -0.28 -8.20 -12.30
CA ALA A 45 -1.06 -8.20 -13.53
C ALA A 45 -2.32 -7.36 -13.40
N TYR A 46 -3.06 -7.52 -12.28
CA TYR A 46 -4.22 -6.69 -12.00
C TYR A 46 -3.87 -5.20 -11.96
N TYR A 47 -2.83 -4.85 -11.24
CA TYR A 47 -2.47 -3.45 -10.99
C TYR A 47 -1.90 -2.75 -12.24
N SER A 48 -1.30 -3.49 -13.16
CA SER A 48 -0.73 -2.95 -14.41
C SER A 48 -1.70 -2.91 -15.60
N ARG A 49 -2.99 -3.27 -15.38
CA ARG A 49 -3.99 -3.23 -16.45
C ARG A 49 -4.32 -1.80 -16.89
N THR A 50 -4.82 -1.69 -18.11
CA THR A 50 -5.42 -0.46 -18.61
C THR A 50 -6.77 -0.22 -17.94
N TYR A 51 -7.01 0.99 -17.50
CA TYR A 51 -8.28 1.42 -16.91
C TYR A 51 -9.38 1.45 -17.98
N SER A 52 -10.49 0.77 -17.71
CA SER A 52 -11.61 0.63 -18.64
C SER A 52 -12.93 1.25 -18.16
N GLY A 53 -12.91 1.93 -17.00
CA GLY A 53 -14.07 2.58 -16.40
C GLY A 53 -14.46 2.03 -15.02
N GLY A 54 -15.30 2.77 -14.31
CA GLY A 54 -15.70 2.45 -12.94
C GLY A 54 -14.62 2.79 -11.90
N VAL A 55 -14.74 2.23 -10.69
CA VAL A 55 -13.71 2.35 -9.65
C VAL A 55 -12.83 1.10 -9.72
N GLN A 56 -11.65 1.24 -10.28
CA GLN A 56 -10.68 0.14 -10.43
C GLN A 56 -9.32 0.59 -9.89
N PRO A 57 -8.94 0.23 -8.68
CA PRO A 57 -7.62 0.56 -8.13
C PRO A 57 -6.49 -0.12 -8.92
N CYS A 58 -6.04 0.52 -10.00
CA CYS A 58 -4.90 0.12 -10.81
C CYS A 58 -4.03 1.35 -11.14
N ALA A 59 -2.82 1.13 -11.63
CA ALA A 59 -1.88 2.21 -11.91
C ALA A 59 -2.45 3.24 -12.87
N ASP A 60 -3.03 2.78 -13.97
CA ASP A 60 -3.58 3.64 -15.01
C ASP A 60 -4.80 4.46 -14.52
N TYR A 61 -5.66 3.89 -13.66
CA TYR A 61 -6.75 4.64 -13.03
C TYR A 61 -6.25 5.83 -12.22
N PHE A 62 -5.26 5.61 -11.36
CA PHE A 62 -4.73 6.68 -10.52
C PHE A 62 -3.94 7.71 -11.32
N GLN A 63 -3.23 7.28 -12.37
CA GLN A 63 -2.53 8.17 -13.28
C GLN A 63 -3.51 9.11 -13.99
N GLN A 64 -4.56 8.56 -14.60
CA GLN A 64 -5.61 9.35 -15.26
C GLN A 64 -6.34 10.27 -14.28
N LEU A 65 -6.54 9.83 -13.02
CA LEU A 65 -7.15 10.67 -11.99
C LEU A 65 -6.29 11.91 -11.71
N VAL A 66 -4.98 11.73 -11.53
CA VAL A 66 -4.04 12.83 -11.31
C VAL A 66 -3.99 13.77 -12.51
N GLU A 67 -3.92 13.24 -13.72
CA GLU A 67 -3.93 14.03 -14.97
C GLU A 67 -5.19 14.91 -15.08
N ARG A 68 -6.37 14.31 -14.87
CA ARG A 68 -7.65 15.05 -14.91
C ARG A 68 -7.76 16.10 -13.81
N LEU A 69 -7.23 15.83 -12.60
CA LEU A 69 -7.19 16.82 -11.54
C LEU A 69 -6.28 18.00 -11.89
N ASN A 70 -5.12 17.73 -12.48
CA ASN A 70 -4.19 18.77 -12.90
C ASN A 70 -4.73 19.60 -14.07
N GLU A 71 -5.42 18.97 -15.02
CA GLU A 71 -6.12 19.70 -16.10
C GLU A 71 -7.23 20.59 -15.54
N LYS A 72 -8.06 20.06 -14.63
CA LYS A 72 -9.19 20.79 -14.06
C LYS A 72 -8.77 21.93 -13.13
N HIS A 73 -7.64 21.78 -12.46
CA HIS A 73 -7.11 22.71 -11.47
C HIS A 73 -5.71 23.22 -11.89
N ALA A 74 -5.61 23.65 -13.13
CA ALA A 74 -4.36 24.18 -13.69
C ALA A 74 -3.90 25.50 -13.02
N ASP A 75 -4.75 26.10 -12.20
CA ASP A 75 -4.48 27.28 -11.38
C ASP A 75 -3.77 26.98 -10.06
N LEU A 76 -3.63 25.71 -9.68
CA LEU A 76 -2.85 25.34 -8.50
C LEU A 76 -1.37 25.73 -8.66
N ALA A 77 -0.79 26.29 -7.60
CA ALA A 77 0.63 26.67 -7.59
C ALA A 77 1.58 25.47 -7.80
N THR A 78 1.13 24.28 -7.36
CA THR A 78 1.85 23.02 -7.56
C THR A 78 0.87 21.96 -8.07
N PRO A 79 1.28 21.12 -9.03
CA PRO A 79 0.41 20.07 -9.55
C PRO A 79 0.15 19.01 -8.50
N VAL A 80 -1.02 18.37 -8.59
CA VAL A 80 -1.36 17.19 -7.80
C VAL A 80 -0.37 16.07 -8.14
N ARG A 81 0.13 15.37 -7.12
CA ARG A 81 1.10 14.27 -7.26
C ARG A 81 0.53 12.95 -6.77
N LEU A 82 1.18 11.87 -7.17
CA LEU A 82 0.81 10.52 -6.78
C LEU A 82 1.70 9.99 -5.66
N ILE A 83 1.10 9.34 -4.65
CA ILE A 83 1.82 8.45 -3.72
C ILE A 83 1.61 7.02 -4.25
N PRO A 84 2.62 6.38 -4.88
CA PRO A 84 2.42 5.17 -5.69
C PRO A 84 2.44 3.87 -4.87
N ALA A 85 1.70 3.78 -3.76
CA ALA A 85 1.73 2.64 -2.84
C ALA A 85 1.34 1.32 -3.54
N GLY A 86 0.31 1.33 -4.36
CA GLY A 86 -0.09 0.13 -5.10
C GLY A 86 0.94 -0.34 -6.13
N GLN A 87 1.68 0.59 -6.77
CA GLN A 87 2.77 0.22 -7.70
C GLN A 87 3.98 -0.36 -6.96
N VAL A 88 4.28 0.14 -5.78
CA VAL A 88 5.31 -0.47 -4.91
C VAL A 88 4.94 -1.90 -4.57
N LEU A 89 3.68 -2.14 -4.18
CA LEU A 89 3.19 -3.49 -3.89
C LEU A 89 3.23 -4.39 -5.13
N ALA A 90 2.94 -3.88 -6.32
CA ALA A 90 3.08 -4.65 -7.56
C ALA A 90 4.55 -5.04 -7.83
N ALA A 91 5.50 -4.15 -7.55
CA ALA A 91 6.92 -4.47 -7.66
C ALA A 91 7.38 -5.52 -6.63
N ILE A 92 6.82 -5.48 -5.42
CA ILE A 92 7.05 -6.48 -4.38
C ILE A 92 6.45 -7.83 -4.78
N ASP A 93 5.22 -7.84 -5.32
CA ASP A 93 4.54 -9.04 -5.82
C ASP A 93 5.41 -9.81 -6.83
N VAL A 94 5.94 -9.09 -7.81
CA VAL A 94 6.86 -9.66 -8.80
C VAL A 94 8.12 -10.26 -8.15
N LYS A 95 8.69 -9.59 -7.14
CA LYS A 95 9.88 -10.10 -6.44
C LYS A 95 9.59 -11.34 -5.61
N ILE A 96 8.43 -11.40 -4.93
CA ILE A 96 8.02 -12.58 -4.17
C ILE A 96 7.89 -13.79 -5.10
N ARG A 97 7.13 -13.64 -6.19
CA ARG A 97 6.89 -14.71 -7.18
C ARG A 97 8.17 -15.20 -7.85
N ALA A 98 9.13 -14.31 -8.06
CA ALA A 98 10.42 -14.62 -8.63
C ALA A 98 11.43 -15.18 -7.60
N GLY A 99 11.07 -15.31 -6.33
CA GLY A 99 11.99 -15.71 -5.25
C GLY A 99 13.12 -14.71 -5.01
N LYS A 100 12.90 -13.43 -5.35
CA LYS A 100 13.93 -12.36 -5.27
C LYS A 100 13.74 -11.42 -4.08
N LEU A 101 12.80 -11.72 -3.18
CA LEU A 101 12.66 -11.00 -1.92
C LEU A 101 13.22 -11.87 -0.80
N PRO A 102 14.38 -11.51 -0.22
CA PRO A 102 15.06 -12.36 0.77
C PRO A 102 14.22 -12.51 2.03
N ARG A 103 14.28 -13.64 2.68
CA ARG A 103 13.70 -13.90 4.00
C ARG A 103 12.18 -13.68 4.13
N ILE A 104 11.48 -13.48 3.02
CA ILE A 104 10.03 -13.21 3.05
C ILE A 104 9.22 -14.41 3.57
N LYS A 105 9.67 -15.63 3.22
CA LYS A 105 9.03 -16.85 3.70
C LYS A 105 9.22 -17.01 5.20
N GLU A 106 10.43 -16.85 5.70
CA GLU A 106 10.76 -16.93 7.12
C GLU A 106 10.04 -15.86 7.93
N PHE A 107 9.92 -14.64 7.37
CA PHE A 107 9.12 -13.58 7.97
C PHE A 107 7.65 -14.01 8.10
N TYR A 108 7.05 -14.55 7.03
CA TYR A 108 5.67 -15.01 7.05
C TYR A 108 5.46 -16.13 8.07
N GLU A 109 6.30 -17.16 8.02
CA GLU A 109 6.22 -18.33 8.91
C GLU A 109 6.49 -17.94 10.37
N GLY A 110 7.41 -17.03 10.64
CA GLY A 110 7.71 -16.52 11.98
C GLY A 110 6.58 -15.67 12.57
N ASN A 111 5.68 -15.14 11.74
CA ASN A 111 4.53 -14.31 12.14
C ASN A 111 3.18 -14.99 11.87
N GLN A 112 3.19 -16.27 11.57
CA GLN A 112 2.00 -17.03 11.17
C GLN A 112 0.85 -16.94 12.19
N ALA A 113 1.16 -17.05 13.47
CA ALA A 113 0.14 -16.94 14.54
C ALA A 113 -0.60 -15.60 14.51
N TYR A 114 0.10 -14.53 14.16
CA TYR A 114 -0.45 -13.21 13.99
C TYR A 114 -1.40 -13.14 12.77
N PHE A 115 -0.97 -13.62 11.61
CA PHE A 115 -1.81 -13.67 10.41
C PHE A 115 -3.07 -14.52 10.61
N ILE A 116 -2.96 -15.65 11.31
CA ILE A 116 -4.10 -16.52 11.64
C ILE A 116 -5.09 -15.80 12.57
N LYS A 117 -4.60 -15.12 13.62
CA LYS A 117 -5.43 -14.38 14.57
C LYS A 117 -6.20 -13.26 13.88
N SER A 118 -5.52 -12.49 13.06
CA SER A 118 -6.10 -11.42 12.28
C SER A 118 -7.25 -11.93 11.38
N ARG A 119 -7.04 -13.01 10.65
CA ARG A 119 -8.04 -13.61 9.75
C ARG A 119 -9.25 -14.20 10.47
N ARG A 120 -9.06 -14.79 11.64
CA ARG A 120 -10.18 -15.38 12.43
C ARG A 120 -11.16 -14.34 12.96
N ASN A 121 -10.69 -13.13 13.19
CA ASN A 121 -11.52 -12.03 13.70
C ASN A 121 -12.30 -11.33 12.57
N ASN A 122 -12.00 -11.64 11.32
CA ASN A 122 -12.65 -11.02 10.17
C ASN A 122 -13.81 -11.85 9.63
N LYS A 123 -14.93 -11.18 9.36
CA LYS A 123 -16.13 -11.80 8.79
C LYS A 123 -15.95 -12.24 7.32
N GLN A 124 -14.90 -11.77 6.67
CA GLN A 124 -14.54 -12.15 5.30
C GLN A 124 -13.14 -12.79 5.32
N PRO A 125 -13.06 -14.12 5.36
CA PRO A 125 -11.77 -14.80 5.37
C PRO A 125 -11.00 -14.50 4.09
N SER A 126 -9.70 -14.29 4.22
CA SER A 126 -8.80 -14.26 3.08
C SER A 126 -8.95 -15.57 2.28
N PRO A 127 -8.98 -15.51 0.95
CA PRO A 127 -9.07 -16.71 0.11
C PRO A 127 -7.80 -17.57 0.16
N PHE A 128 -6.75 -17.11 0.84
CA PHE A 128 -5.47 -17.82 0.95
C PHE A 128 -5.36 -18.55 2.28
N ASP A 129 -4.76 -19.74 2.22
CA ASP A 129 -4.47 -20.55 3.40
C ASP A 129 -3.51 -19.77 4.32
N PRO A 130 -3.92 -19.39 5.54
CA PRO A 130 -3.05 -18.67 6.45
C PRO A 130 -1.91 -19.54 6.97
N ASP A 131 -2.02 -20.87 6.83
CA ASP A 131 -1.09 -21.82 7.42
C ASP A 131 0.13 -22.08 6.51
N LYS A 132 0.12 -21.54 5.29
CA LYS A 132 1.21 -21.76 4.33
C LYS A 132 1.53 -20.50 3.54
N PHE A 133 2.81 -20.17 3.49
CA PHE A 133 3.32 -19.20 2.54
C PHE A 133 3.32 -19.82 1.14
N ASP A 134 2.56 -19.21 0.23
CA ASP A 134 2.56 -19.58 -1.19
C ASP A 134 3.25 -18.49 -2.01
N PRO A 135 4.49 -18.71 -2.49
CA PRO A 135 5.16 -17.72 -3.31
C PRO A 135 4.38 -17.37 -4.59
N SER A 136 3.54 -18.29 -5.10
CA SER A 136 2.70 -18.03 -6.26
C SER A 136 1.56 -17.06 -5.97
N ALA A 137 1.17 -16.88 -4.72
CA ALA A 137 0.20 -15.88 -4.28
C ALA A 137 0.79 -14.45 -4.20
N GLY A 138 2.13 -14.31 -4.18
CA GLY A 138 2.77 -12.99 -4.11
C GLY A 138 2.35 -12.20 -2.88
N VAL A 139 2.02 -10.92 -3.06
CA VAL A 139 1.55 -10.04 -1.96
C VAL A 139 0.17 -10.42 -1.43
N LEU A 140 -0.59 -11.28 -2.13
CA LEU A 140 -1.87 -11.76 -1.63
C LEU A 140 -1.73 -12.59 -0.35
N ASN A 141 -0.55 -13.15 -0.07
CA ASN A 141 -0.23 -13.76 1.24
C ASN A 141 -0.44 -12.80 2.41
N PHE A 142 -0.34 -11.49 2.18
CA PHE A 142 -0.41 -10.47 3.23
C PHE A 142 -1.79 -9.82 3.38
N TYR A 143 -2.77 -10.24 2.60
CA TYR A 143 -4.14 -9.81 2.80
C TYR A 143 -4.74 -10.47 4.03
N ALA A 144 -5.06 -9.68 5.02
CA ALA A 144 -5.70 -10.16 6.25
C ALA A 144 -7.16 -10.53 6.03
N ASP A 145 -7.82 -9.76 5.17
CA ASP A 145 -9.17 -10.02 4.65
C ASP A 145 -9.21 -9.74 3.15
N GLY A 146 -10.37 -9.64 2.58
CA GLY A 146 -10.52 -9.33 1.15
C GLY A 146 -10.08 -7.91 0.76
N VAL A 147 -9.80 -7.02 1.71
CA VAL A 147 -9.56 -5.58 1.45
C VAL A 147 -8.25 -5.10 2.03
N HIS A 148 -7.92 -5.51 3.26
CA HIS A 148 -6.80 -4.98 4.01
C HIS A 148 -5.56 -5.86 3.84
N MET A 149 -4.50 -5.26 3.35
CA MET A 149 -3.18 -5.94 3.25
C MET A 149 -2.53 -6.11 4.60
N ASN A 150 -3.11 -5.52 5.58
CA ASN A 150 -2.59 -5.50 6.88
C ASN A 150 -3.67 -5.23 7.86
N ASP A 151 -3.99 -6.19 8.63
CA ASP A 151 -4.98 -5.92 9.61
C ASP A 151 -4.36 -5.32 10.85
N GLN A 152 -4.86 -4.17 11.19
CA GLN A 152 -4.82 -3.74 12.57
C GLN A 152 -5.74 -4.69 13.33
N PRO A 153 -5.26 -5.37 14.38
CA PRO A 153 -6.16 -6.04 15.29
C PRO A 153 -7.15 -4.99 15.79
N HIS A 154 -8.42 -5.23 15.62
CA HIS A 154 -9.52 -4.36 16.06
C HIS A 154 -9.53 -4.07 17.59
N ASN A 155 -8.51 -4.47 18.30
CA ASN A 155 -8.38 -4.39 19.75
C ASN A 155 -7.24 -3.48 20.24
N GLY A 156 -6.73 -2.58 19.38
CA GLY A 156 -5.72 -1.60 19.81
C GLY A 156 -4.27 -2.11 19.85
N ASP A 157 -4.02 -3.31 19.39
CA ASP A 157 -2.66 -3.79 19.15
C ASP A 157 -2.24 -3.34 17.73
N ASP A 158 -1.54 -2.22 17.66
CA ASP A 158 -1.05 -1.58 16.42
C ASP A 158 0.14 -2.34 15.81
N SER A 159 0.02 -3.63 15.58
CA SER A 159 1.07 -4.42 14.98
C SER A 159 1.20 -4.10 13.50
N GLY A 160 2.22 -3.32 13.18
CA GLY A 160 2.56 -2.99 11.79
C GLY A 160 3.03 -4.23 11.03
N THR A 161 2.39 -4.54 9.90
CA THR A 161 2.83 -5.59 8.99
C THR A 161 3.66 -5.01 7.85
N ILE A 162 4.14 -5.88 6.97
CA ILE A 162 4.84 -5.49 5.74
C ILE A 162 4.05 -4.44 4.94
N GLY A 163 2.73 -4.56 4.84
CA GLY A 163 1.91 -3.62 4.08
C GLY A 163 1.97 -2.21 4.63
N SER A 164 1.78 -2.03 5.94
CA SER A 164 1.87 -0.70 6.57
C SER A 164 3.29 -0.14 6.56
N TYR A 165 4.30 -0.99 6.74
CA TYR A 165 5.69 -0.57 6.62
C TYR A 165 6.00 -0.02 5.22
N VAL A 166 5.65 -0.76 4.19
CA VAL A 166 5.83 -0.35 2.79
C VAL A 166 5.04 0.93 2.47
N ALA A 167 3.80 1.04 2.95
CA ALA A 167 2.99 2.24 2.78
C ALA A 167 3.66 3.46 3.44
N ALA A 168 4.13 3.33 4.68
CA ALA A 168 4.83 4.41 5.39
C ALA A 168 6.11 4.84 4.68
N LEU A 169 6.93 3.89 4.22
CA LEU A 169 8.13 4.18 3.42
C LEU A 169 7.79 4.92 2.12
N THR A 170 6.70 4.51 1.45
CA THR A 170 6.27 5.12 0.20
C THR A 170 5.80 6.56 0.42
N ILE A 171 5.02 6.79 1.48
CA ILE A 171 4.58 8.12 1.89
C ILE A 171 5.81 8.98 2.21
N PHE A 172 6.71 8.50 3.07
CA PHE A 172 7.92 9.22 3.44
C PHE A 172 8.70 9.64 2.19
N ALA A 173 9.08 8.68 1.35
CA ALA A 173 9.90 8.95 0.17
C ALA A 173 9.21 9.90 -0.83
N THR A 174 7.87 9.82 -0.95
CA THR A 174 7.12 10.71 -1.85
C THR A 174 7.05 12.13 -1.31
N LEU A 175 6.81 12.30 0.00
CA LEU A 175 6.63 13.62 0.61
C LEU A 175 7.96 14.37 0.78
N THR A 176 9.01 13.67 1.16
CA THR A 176 10.33 14.29 1.44
C THR A 176 11.22 14.37 0.20
N GLY A 177 11.02 13.47 -0.77
CA GLY A 177 11.96 13.31 -1.88
C GLY A 177 13.22 12.54 -1.51
N ASP A 178 13.32 12.06 -0.27
CA ASP A 178 14.49 11.35 0.25
C ASP A 178 14.38 9.84 0.11
N SER A 179 15.53 9.18 0.00
CA SER A 179 15.59 7.73 -0.02
C SER A 179 15.21 7.14 1.34
N PRO A 180 14.31 6.15 1.38
CA PRO A 180 13.96 5.46 2.62
C PRO A 180 14.99 4.40 3.04
N ILE A 181 16.06 4.20 2.26
CA ILE A 181 17.09 3.20 2.54
C ILE A 181 17.85 3.57 3.83
N GLY A 182 17.85 2.65 4.79
CA GLY A 182 18.49 2.85 6.09
C GLY A 182 17.57 3.43 7.18
N LEU A 183 16.28 3.68 6.88
CA LEU A 183 15.33 4.03 7.92
C LEU A 183 15.11 2.86 8.88
N THR A 184 14.87 3.20 10.15
CA THR A 184 14.62 2.21 11.20
C THR A 184 13.30 1.47 11.01
N VAL A 185 13.25 0.22 11.45
CA VAL A 185 12.04 -0.59 11.58
C VAL A 185 11.51 -0.64 13.01
N ALA A 186 12.20 -0.01 13.96
CA ALA A 186 11.89 -0.09 15.39
C ALA A 186 10.41 0.16 15.74
N PRO A 187 9.67 1.09 15.10
CA PRO A 187 8.24 1.24 15.34
C PRO A 187 7.41 0.00 14.98
N TYR A 188 7.92 -0.86 14.11
CA TYR A 188 7.26 -2.09 13.64
C TYR A 188 7.73 -3.33 14.38
N GLU A 189 8.92 -3.30 15.01
CA GLU A 189 9.45 -4.39 15.83
C GLU A 189 8.79 -4.54 17.21
N GLN A 190 8.08 -3.50 17.65
CA GLN A 190 7.34 -3.53 18.92
C GLN A 190 6.19 -4.56 18.90
N PHE A 191 5.86 -5.10 17.75
CA PHE A 191 4.68 -5.91 17.51
C PHE A 191 5.00 -7.37 17.14
N ASP A 192 6.03 -7.95 17.72
CA ASP A 192 6.46 -9.34 17.52
C ASP A 192 6.93 -9.73 16.10
N ALA A 193 6.73 -8.88 15.11
CA ALA A 193 7.18 -9.13 13.75
C ALA A 193 8.65 -8.75 13.58
N LYS A 194 9.57 -9.61 14.00
CA LYS A 194 11.00 -9.40 13.74
C LYS A 194 11.26 -9.40 12.25
N MET A 195 11.51 -8.23 11.70
CA MET A 195 11.94 -8.08 10.30
C MET A 195 13.46 -8.35 10.20
N ASP A 196 13.81 -9.29 9.35
CA ASP A 196 15.22 -9.49 8.96
C ASP A 196 15.73 -8.26 8.18
N MET A 197 16.97 -7.83 8.47
CA MET A 197 17.52 -6.61 7.86
C MET A 197 17.75 -6.71 6.35
N ASP A 198 17.97 -7.91 5.82
CA ASP A 198 18.05 -8.12 4.36
C ASP A 198 16.68 -7.93 3.70
N LEU A 199 15.60 -8.42 4.36
CA LEU A 199 14.22 -8.15 3.92
C LEU A 199 13.92 -6.65 3.98
N VAL A 200 14.21 -6.00 5.10
CA VAL A 200 14.01 -4.56 5.29
C VAL A 200 14.67 -3.77 4.16
N ARG A 201 15.94 -4.03 3.91
CA ARG A 201 16.69 -3.34 2.85
C ARG A 201 16.11 -3.59 1.47
N ALA A 202 15.72 -4.83 1.16
CA ALA A 202 15.13 -5.17 -0.14
C ALA A 202 13.77 -4.48 -0.35
N LEU A 203 12.97 -4.27 0.72
CA LEU A 203 11.74 -3.51 0.68
C LEU A 203 12.02 -2.01 0.46
N GLN A 204 12.94 -1.43 1.22
CA GLN A 204 13.34 -0.02 1.10
C GLN A 204 13.87 0.31 -0.31
N GLU A 205 14.73 -0.54 -0.85
CA GLU A 205 15.26 -0.40 -2.23
C GLU A 205 14.13 -0.51 -3.27
N THR A 206 13.14 -1.37 -3.04
CA THR A 206 12.00 -1.51 -3.95
C THR A 206 11.12 -0.26 -3.92
N VAL A 207 10.82 0.25 -2.73
CA VAL A 207 10.08 1.51 -2.55
C VAL A 207 10.81 2.64 -3.27
N TRP A 208 12.10 2.82 -2.99
CA TRP A 208 12.87 3.91 -3.58
C TRP A 208 12.90 3.84 -5.11
N LYS A 209 13.10 2.65 -5.66
CA LYS A 209 13.11 2.46 -7.12
C LYS A 209 11.82 2.91 -7.78
N VAL A 210 10.67 2.61 -7.17
CA VAL A 210 9.35 2.99 -7.71
C VAL A 210 9.12 4.49 -7.51
N VAL A 211 9.31 5.01 -6.30
CA VAL A 211 9.04 6.43 -6.01
C VAL A 211 9.94 7.34 -6.84
N ALA A 212 11.24 7.06 -6.93
CA ALA A 212 12.17 7.86 -7.72
C ALA A 212 11.84 7.88 -9.23
N ALA A 213 11.15 6.86 -9.74
CA ALA A 213 10.66 6.85 -11.12
C ALA A 213 9.46 7.80 -11.33
N HIS A 214 8.67 8.08 -10.28
CA HIS A 214 7.54 9.01 -10.29
C HIS A 214 7.91 10.46 -10.02
N GLN A 215 9.12 10.72 -9.54
CA GLN A 215 9.60 12.09 -9.25
C GLN A 215 10.22 12.80 -10.46
N LYS A 216 10.39 12.08 -11.57
CA LYS A 216 10.91 12.60 -12.85
C LYS A 216 9.80 13.15 -13.72
#